data_8aff79b36e1cca9353b4e00ae8a5c459
#
_entry.id   8aff79b36e1cca9353b4e00ae8a5c459
#
_cell.length_a   1.000
_cell.length_b   1.000
_cell.length_c   1.000
_cell.angle_alpha   90.00
_cell.angle_beta   90.00
_cell.angle_gamma   90.00
#
_symmetry.space_group_name_H-M   'P 1'
#
loop_
_entity.id
_entity.type
_entity.pdbx_description
1 polymer ?
#
loop_
_entity_poly.entity_id
_entity_poly.type
_entity_poly.pdbx_seq_one_letter_code
_entity_poly.pdbx_strand_id
1 'polypeptide(L)'
;RVWAGKHGGTPITEKAVPGLDEDTLTIGLEAVRNALARAQIDPQKIGAVWVGSESHPYAVKPTSTVIAEAIGATPHTEAADWQFAGTETIQAGIGFVASGMARYVVGVGADTAQGRPGDSLEYTAGAGGAAFIIGPAEESMAIFEASYSYVTDTPDFWRRPYAHYPSHGQRFTGEPAYFQHVTSASQALMSELGRTAKDFDYVVLHQPNKKFPERA
;
A
#
# COMPACT_ATOMS: atom_id res chain seq x y z
N ARG A 1 18.56 -18.61 -0.61
CA ARG A 1 19.88 -19.29 -0.74
C ARG A 1 20.22 -19.60 -2.20
N VAL A 2 19.28 -20.08 -3.01
CA VAL A 2 19.51 -20.36 -4.44
C VAL A 2 19.95 -19.10 -5.18
N TRP A 3 19.26 -18.00 -4.99
CA TRP A 3 19.63 -16.71 -5.59
C TRP A 3 20.96 -16.20 -5.07
N ALA A 4 21.18 -16.24 -3.76
CA ALA A 4 22.44 -15.82 -3.14
C ALA A 4 23.64 -16.60 -3.66
N GLY A 5 23.49 -17.91 -3.88
CA GLY A 5 24.54 -18.75 -4.47
C GLY A 5 24.93 -18.33 -5.89
N LYS A 6 23.98 -17.78 -6.68
CA LYS A 6 24.22 -17.29 -8.03
C LYS A 6 24.81 -15.87 -8.09
N HIS A 7 24.49 -15.03 -7.11
CA HIS A 7 24.76 -13.58 -7.14
C HIS A 7 25.70 -13.09 -6.03
N GLY A 8 26.26 -13.99 -5.24
CA GLY A 8 27.27 -13.66 -4.21
C GLY A 8 26.71 -12.99 -2.95
N GLY A 9 25.38 -13.00 -2.76
CA GLY A 9 24.73 -12.44 -1.57
C GLY A 9 23.25 -12.19 -1.79
N THR A 10 22.55 -11.74 -0.73
CA THR A 10 21.15 -11.34 -0.78
C THR A 10 21.02 -9.83 -0.67
N PRO A 11 20.06 -9.19 -1.37
CA PRO A 11 19.85 -7.74 -1.28
C PRO A 11 19.26 -7.30 0.07
N ILE A 12 18.70 -8.23 0.82
CA ILE A 12 18.13 -8.04 2.16
C ILE A 12 18.51 -9.24 3.05
N THR A 13 18.61 -9.02 4.34
CA THR A 13 18.96 -10.06 5.33
C THR A 13 17.73 -10.79 5.87
N GLU A 14 16.63 -10.05 6.07
CA GLU A 14 15.40 -10.54 6.66
C GLU A 14 14.19 -9.95 5.93
N LYS A 15 13.10 -10.70 5.86
CA LYS A 15 11.80 -10.22 5.38
C LYS A 15 10.66 -10.86 6.17
N ALA A 16 9.55 -10.14 6.31
CA ALA A 16 8.32 -10.70 6.82
C ALA A 16 7.69 -11.65 5.79
N VAL A 17 7.18 -12.76 6.26
CA VAL A 17 6.40 -13.72 5.47
C VAL A 17 5.13 -14.06 6.24
N PRO A 18 4.00 -14.33 5.56
CA PRO A 18 2.77 -14.72 6.24
C PRO A 18 2.93 -16.08 6.92
N GLY A 19 2.25 -16.27 8.05
CA GLY A 19 2.03 -17.57 8.63
C GLY A 19 1.14 -18.46 7.74
N LEU A 20 0.99 -19.73 8.11
CA LEU A 20 0.16 -20.68 7.34
C LEU A 20 -1.34 -20.32 7.35
N ASP A 21 -1.77 -19.57 8.34
CA ASP A 21 -3.13 -19.10 8.60
C ASP A 21 -3.31 -17.60 8.33
N GLU A 22 -2.32 -16.96 7.71
CA GLU A 22 -2.34 -15.54 7.37
C GLU A 22 -2.42 -15.32 5.87
N ASP A 23 -3.21 -14.33 5.49
CA ASP A 23 -3.32 -13.80 4.15
C ASP A 23 -3.44 -12.26 4.18
N THR A 24 -3.57 -11.64 3.05
CA THR A 24 -3.75 -10.19 2.94
C THR A 24 -4.97 -9.67 3.71
N LEU A 25 -6.05 -10.46 3.76
CA LEU A 25 -7.26 -10.08 4.49
C LEU A 25 -7.02 -10.06 6.00
N THR A 26 -6.44 -11.13 6.54
CA THR A 26 -6.19 -11.25 7.98
C THR A 26 -5.17 -10.24 8.47
N ILE A 27 -4.11 -9.99 7.71
CA ILE A 27 -3.10 -8.96 7.98
C ILE A 27 -3.74 -7.56 7.93
N GLY A 28 -4.55 -7.29 6.90
CA GLY A 28 -5.28 -6.01 6.77
C GLY A 28 -6.27 -5.78 7.91
N LEU A 29 -7.03 -6.82 8.30
CA LEU A 29 -7.97 -6.76 9.42
C LEU A 29 -7.25 -6.42 10.74
N GLU A 30 -6.12 -7.05 11.01
CA GLU A 30 -5.34 -6.78 12.22
C GLU A 30 -4.81 -5.33 12.23
N ALA A 31 -4.35 -4.83 11.07
CA ALA A 31 -3.94 -3.44 10.93
C ALA A 31 -5.11 -2.47 11.24
N VAL A 32 -6.32 -2.77 10.75
CA VAL A 32 -7.52 -1.95 11.03
C VAL A 32 -7.91 -2.00 12.50
N ARG A 33 -7.89 -3.17 13.14
CA ARG A 33 -8.16 -3.29 14.58
C ARG A 33 -7.20 -2.45 15.40
N ASN A 34 -5.92 -2.47 15.06
CA ASN A 34 -4.90 -1.65 15.72
C ASN A 34 -5.15 -0.15 15.49
N ALA A 35 -5.54 0.26 14.28
CA ALA A 35 -5.86 1.66 13.98
C ALA A 35 -7.09 2.14 14.77
N LEU A 36 -8.17 1.36 14.80
CA LEU A 36 -9.39 1.66 15.57
C LEU A 36 -9.11 1.76 17.06
N ALA A 37 -8.33 0.83 17.62
CA ALA A 37 -7.96 0.84 19.04
C ALA A 37 -7.15 2.09 19.41
N ARG A 38 -6.25 2.55 18.53
CA ARG A 38 -5.46 3.78 18.73
C ARG A 38 -6.31 5.04 18.61
N ALA A 39 -7.18 5.09 17.61
CA ALA A 39 -8.05 6.24 17.37
C ALA A 39 -9.23 6.32 18.34
N GLN A 40 -9.58 5.21 19.00
CA GLN A 40 -10.76 5.10 19.89
C GLN A 40 -12.08 5.51 19.20
N ILE A 41 -12.18 5.20 17.90
CA ILE A 41 -13.36 5.47 17.09
C ILE A 41 -14.28 4.25 17.09
N ASP A 42 -15.58 4.49 17.31
CA ASP A 42 -16.60 3.48 17.15
C ASP A 42 -16.67 3.01 15.69
N PRO A 43 -16.51 1.71 15.42
CA PRO A 43 -16.61 1.17 14.04
C PRO A 43 -17.90 1.51 13.32
N GLN A 44 -19.01 1.70 14.03
CA GLN A 44 -20.28 2.11 13.42
C GLN A 44 -20.28 3.52 12.84
N LYS A 45 -19.26 4.33 13.14
CA LYS A 45 -19.06 5.66 12.56
C LYS A 45 -18.22 5.63 11.28
N ILE A 46 -17.70 4.47 10.91
CA ILE A 46 -16.93 4.29 9.67
C ILE A 46 -17.90 4.28 8.49
N GLY A 47 -17.76 5.24 7.59
CA GLY A 47 -18.59 5.36 6.41
C GLY A 47 -18.03 4.67 5.17
N ALA A 48 -16.73 4.34 5.16
CA ALA A 48 -16.11 3.56 4.09
C ALA A 48 -14.92 2.75 4.58
N VAL A 49 -14.73 1.57 3.99
CA VAL A 49 -13.54 0.70 4.15
C VAL A 49 -12.99 0.39 2.77
N TRP A 50 -11.78 0.83 2.51
CA TRP A 50 -11.09 0.64 1.24
C TRP A 50 -9.78 -0.09 1.42
N VAL A 51 -9.53 -1.09 0.58
CA VAL A 51 -8.36 -1.95 0.66
C VAL A 51 -7.58 -1.91 -0.65
N GLY A 52 -6.31 -1.52 -0.57
CA GLY A 52 -5.37 -1.60 -1.68
C GLY A 52 -4.43 -2.78 -1.50
N SER A 53 -4.36 -3.65 -2.51
CA SER A 53 -3.50 -4.82 -2.51
C SER A 53 -3.23 -5.35 -3.92
N GLU A 54 -2.07 -5.93 -4.12
CA GLU A 54 -1.74 -6.73 -5.31
C GLU A 54 -1.88 -8.24 -5.07
N SER A 55 -2.31 -8.62 -3.87
CA SER A 55 -2.41 -10.03 -3.42
C SER A 55 -3.72 -10.34 -2.68
N HIS A 56 -4.84 -9.79 -3.15
CA HIS A 56 -6.16 -10.13 -2.60
C HIS A 56 -6.37 -11.63 -2.59
N PRO A 57 -6.91 -12.21 -1.48
CA PRO A 57 -7.06 -13.67 -1.37
C PRO A 57 -8.11 -14.23 -2.32
N TYR A 58 -9.07 -13.43 -2.76
CA TYR A 58 -10.14 -13.83 -3.66
C TYR A 58 -10.12 -13.02 -4.95
N ALA A 59 -10.38 -13.68 -6.06
CA ALA A 59 -10.49 -13.02 -7.36
C ALA A 59 -11.82 -12.26 -7.53
N VAL A 60 -12.86 -12.64 -6.79
CA VAL A 60 -14.25 -12.12 -6.96
C VAL A 60 -14.92 -11.74 -5.63
N LYS A 61 -14.33 -11.90 -4.49
CA LYS A 61 -14.87 -11.49 -3.20
C LYS A 61 -14.07 -10.31 -2.67
N PRO A 62 -14.69 -9.12 -2.49
CA PRO A 62 -13.96 -7.97 -1.98
C PRO A 62 -13.43 -8.20 -0.56
N THR A 63 -12.15 -7.90 -0.36
CA THR A 63 -11.48 -7.93 0.94
C THR A 63 -12.08 -6.90 1.89
N SER A 64 -12.39 -5.71 1.38
CA SER A 64 -12.98 -4.59 2.11
C SER A 64 -14.31 -4.93 2.78
N THR A 65 -15.17 -5.70 2.11
CA THR A 65 -16.48 -6.09 2.68
C THR A 65 -16.31 -7.03 3.87
N VAL A 66 -15.33 -7.94 3.83
CA VAL A 66 -15.05 -8.84 4.94
C VAL A 66 -14.47 -8.09 6.12
N ILE A 67 -13.56 -7.14 5.86
CA ILE A 67 -13.00 -6.29 6.91
C ILE A 67 -14.08 -5.42 7.54
N ALA A 68 -14.95 -4.78 6.75
CA ALA A 68 -16.05 -3.95 7.25
C ALA A 68 -16.98 -4.74 8.20
N GLU A 69 -17.37 -5.94 7.81
CA GLU A 69 -18.16 -6.84 8.66
C GLU A 69 -17.42 -7.23 9.94
N ALA A 70 -16.16 -7.64 9.81
CA ALA A 70 -15.35 -8.13 10.93
C ALA A 70 -15.01 -7.08 11.99
N ILE A 71 -15.01 -5.80 11.64
CA ILE A 71 -14.81 -4.69 12.59
C ILE A 71 -16.12 -4.20 13.20
N GLY A 72 -17.26 -4.66 12.74
CA GLY A 72 -18.57 -4.23 13.20
C GLY A 72 -19.04 -2.88 12.62
N ALA A 73 -18.60 -2.54 11.41
CA ALA A 73 -19.13 -1.39 10.67
C ALA A 73 -20.60 -1.61 10.29
N THR A 74 -21.32 -0.53 9.97
CA THR A 74 -22.74 -0.65 9.61
C THR A 74 -22.91 -1.28 8.23
N PRO A 75 -24.10 -1.89 7.92
CA PRO A 75 -24.39 -2.39 6.58
C PRO A 75 -24.44 -1.29 5.49
N HIS A 76 -24.40 -0.03 5.89
CA HIS A 76 -24.39 1.13 4.98
C HIS A 76 -22.98 1.67 4.71
N THR A 77 -21.96 0.99 5.23
CA THR A 77 -20.55 1.34 4.99
C THR A 77 -20.19 1.04 3.53
N GLU A 78 -19.61 2.00 2.84
CA GLU A 78 -19.10 1.83 1.49
C GLU A 78 -17.87 0.91 1.50
N ALA A 79 -17.67 0.07 0.50
CA ALA A 79 -16.58 -0.86 0.43
C ALA A 79 -16.01 -0.97 -0.98
N ALA A 80 -14.68 -0.86 -1.12
CA ALA A 80 -14.01 -0.99 -2.40
C ALA A 80 -12.61 -1.60 -2.25
N ASP A 81 -12.22 -2.38 -3.26
CA ASP A 81 -10.88 -2.93 -3.38
C ASP A 81 -10.14 -2.30 -4.57
N TRP A 82 -8.86 -2.03 -4.38
CA TRP A 82 -7.97 -1.44 -5.36
C TRP A 82 -6.84 -2.41 -5.69
N GLN A 83 -6.48 -2.50 -6.96
CA GLN A 83 -5.38 -3.34 -7.43
C GLN A 83 -3.99 -2.71 -7.22
N PHE A 84 -3.90 -1.68 -6.38
CA PHE A 84 -2.69 -0.95 -6.04
C PHE A 84 -2.42 -0.97 -4.55
N ALA A 85 -1.25 -0.44 -4.17
CA ALA A 85 -0.90 -0.21 -2.78
C ALA A 85 -1.88 0.74 -2.07
N GLY A 86 -1.83 0.75 -0.74
CA GLY A 86 -2.77 1.48 0.10
C GLY A 86 -2.76 3.02 0.00
N THR A 87 -1.82 3.63 -0.74
CA THR A 87 -1.74 5.09 -0.89
C THR A 87 -2.96 5.69 -1.59
N GLU A 88 -3.50 5.00 -2.59
CA GLU A 88 -4.72 5.42 -3.30
C GLU A 88 -5.93 5.42 -2.38
N THR A 89 -5.98 4.50 -1.43
CA THR A 89 -7.07 4.44 -0.44
C THR A 89 -7.06 5.64 0.48
N ILE A 90 -5.89 6.17 0.82
CA ILE A 90 -5.73 7.39 1.61
C ILE A 90 -6.21 8.60 0.82
N GLN A 91 -5.75 8.78 -0.41
CA GLN A 91 -6.12 9.91 -1.26
C GLN A 91 -7.64 9.93 -1.54
N ALA A 92 -8.21 8.79 -1.89
CA ALA A 92 -9.64 8.65 -2.09
C ALA A 92 -10.42 8.92 -0.78
N GLY A 93 -9.91 8.43 0.36
CA GLY A 93 -10.49 8.67 1.69
C GLY A 93 -10.56 10.13 2.07
N ILE A 94 -9.53 10.90 1.77
CA ILE A 94 -9.52 12.35 1.98
C ILE A 94 -10.61 13.02 1.15
N GLY A 95 -10.74 12.67 -0.13
CA GLY A 95 -11.79 13.18 -0.99
C GLY A 95 -13.19 12.82 -0.48
N PHE A 96 -13.39 11.60 0.02
CA PHE A 96 -14.66 11.13 0.53
C PHE A 96 -15.07 11.83 1.84
N VAL A 97 -14.12 12.06 2.75
CA VAL A 97 -14.36 12.84 3.98
C VAL A 97 -14.60 14.32 3.64
N ALA A 98 -13.80 14.90 2.75
CA ALA A 98 -13.93 16.30 2.35
C ALA A 98 -15.26 16.60 1.63
N SER A 99 -15.81 15.62 0.91
CA SER A 99 -17.15 15.74 0.27
C SER A 99 -18.31 15.67 1.26
N GLY A 100 -18.07 15.28 2.51
CA GLY A 100 -19.10 15.07 3.52
C GLY A 100 -19.88 13.75 3.39
N MET A 101 -19.46 12.85 2.48
CA MET A 101 -20.11 11.54 2.29
C MET A 101 -19.88 10.59 3.47
N ALA A 102 -18.75 10.74 4.16
CA ALA A 102 -18.45 10.02 5.39
C ALA A 102 -17.69 10.92 6.37
N ARG A 103 -17.87 10.68 7.68
CA ARG A 103 -17.07 11.33 8.70
C ARG A 103 -15.69 10.68 8.83
N TYR A 104 -15.65 9.34 8.79
CA TYR A 104 -14.42 8.57 8.86
C TYR A 104 -14.36 7.52 7.75
N VAL A 105 -13.19 7.36 7.20
CA VAL A 105 -12.87 6.34 6.20
C VAL A 105 -11.68 5.54 6.70
N VAL A 106 -11.72 4.23 6.52
CA VAL A 106 -10.59 3.33 6.75
C VAL A 106 -9.90 3.03 5.41
N GLY A 107 -8.66 3.46 5.27
CA GLY A 107 -7.79 3.10 4.16
C GLY A 107 -6.78 2.04 4.60
N VAL A 108 -6.71 0.93 3.88
CA VAL A 108 -5.85 -0.22 4.17
C VAL A 108 -4.92 -0.48 3.01
N GLY A 109 -3.65 -0.70 3.30
CA GLY A 109 -2.70 -1.30 2.37
C GLY A 109 -2.14 -2.57 2.99
N ALA A 110 -2.31 -3.71 2.35
CA ALA A 110 -1.79 -4.98 2.84
C ALA A 110 -1.43 -5.91 1.69
N ASP A 111 -0.31 -6.61 1.83
CA ASP A 111 0.15 -7.59 0.85
C ASP A 111 0.80 -8.81 1.49
N THR A 112 0.67 -9.94 0.82
CA THR A 112 1.41 -11.17 1.06
C THR A 112 2.20 -11.54 -0.21
N ALA A 113 3.01 -10.59 -0.69
CA ALA A 113 3.71 -10.70 -1.95
C ALA A 113 4.71 -11.87 -1.95
N GLN A 114 4.72 -12.62 -3.04
CA GLN A 114 5.60 -13.78 -3.23
C GLN A 114 6.38 -13.68 -4.53
N GLY A 115 7.64 -14.11 -4.48
CA GLY A 115 8.49 -14.26 -5.65
C GLY A 115 8.68 -15.73 -6.02
N ARG A 116 8.91 -15.99 -7.32
CA ARG A 116 9.25 -17.33 -7.78
C ARG A 116 10.56 -17.80 -7.10
N PRO A 117 10.64 -19.05 -6.63
CA PRO A 117 11.89 -19.59 -6.10
C PRO A 117 13.06 -19.44 -7.09
N GLY A 118 14.15 -18.86 -6.64
CA GLY A 118 15.33 -18.55 -7.45
C GLY A 118 15.28 -17.24 -8.24
N ASP A 119 14.17 -16.50 -8.15
CA ASP A 119 14.04 -15.13 -8.69
C ASP A 119 14.51 -14.09 -7.65
N SER A 120 14.85 -12.89 -8.12
CA SER A 120 15.22 -11.78 -7.22
C SER A 120 14.08 -11.39 -6.28
N LEU A 121 12.83 -11.48 -6.73
CA LEU A 121 11.64 -11.20 -5.94
C LEU A 121 11.46 -12.14 -4.75
N GLU A 122 12.04 -13.34 -4.79
CA GLU A 122 12.01 -14.25 -3.64
C GLU A 122 12.56 -13.60 -2.37
N TYR A 123 13.49 -12.66 -2.51
CA TYR A 123 14.16 -11.99 -1.40
C TYR A 123 13.58 -10.62 -1.06
N THR A 124 12.89 -9.98 -2.00
CA THR A 124 12.37 -8.62 -1.84
C THR A 124 10.87 -8.58 -1.57
N ALA A 125 10.11 -9.52 -2.11
CA ALA A 125 8.68 -9.64 -1.85
C ALA A 125 8.45 -10.12 -0.41
N GLY A 126 7.58 -9.44 0.32
CA GLY A 126 7.30 -9.71 1.74
C GLY A 126 5.82 -9.55 2.07
N ALA A 127 5.48 -9.80 3.33
CA ALA A 127 4.13 -9.62 3.86
C ALA A 127 4.09 -8.46 4.85
N GLY A 128 3.00 -7.72 4.83
CA GLY A 128 2.76 -6.62 5.77
C GLY A 128 1.45 -5.90 5.49
N GLY A 129 0.99 -5.13 6.48
CA GLY A 129 -0.21 -4.32 6.34
C GLY A 129 -0.14 -3.07 7.20
N ALA A 130 -0.79 -2.02 6.72
CA ALA A 130 -1.02 -0.78 7.44
C ALA A 130 -2.45 -0.29 7.21
N ALA A 131 -3.02 0.36 8.22
CA ALA A 131 -4.33 0.97 8.11
C ALA A 131 -4.31 2.39 8.66
N PHE A 132 -5.05 3.26 8.00
CA PHE A 132 -5.21 4.66 8.39
C PHE A 132 -6.69 4.97 8.55
N ILE A 133 -7.03 5.71 9.61
CA ILE A 133 -8.36 6.29 9.76
C ILE A 133 -8.26 7.75 9.32
N ILE A 134 -8.95 8.06 8.24
CA ILE A 134 -9.05 9.40 7.66
C ILE A 134 -10.32 10.04 8.22
N GLY A 135 -10.20 11.24 8.76
CA GLY A 135 -11.32 11.96 9.37
C GLY A 135 -11.13 13.48 9.34
N PRO A 136 -11.97 14.25 10.06
CA PRO A 136 -11.85 15.69 10.15
C PRO A 136 -10.49 16.13 10.69
N ALA A 137 -9.97 17.23 10.16
CA ALA A 137 -8.64 17.74 10.51
C ALA A 137 -8.48 18.03 12.01
N GLU A 138 -9.54 18.56 12.63
CA GLU A 138 -9.56 18.93 14.05
C GLU A 138 -9.50 17.72 15.01
N GLU A 139 -9.74 16.50 14.50
CA GLU A 139 -9.68 15.26 15.26
C GLU A 139 -8.45 14.43 14.91
N SER A 140 -7.66 14.87 13.92
CA SER A 140 -6.55 14.09 13.37
C SER A 140 -5.22 14.43 14.02
N MET A 141 -4.39 13.41 14.26
CA MET A 141 -3.05 13.56 14.80
C MET A 141 -2.04 14.15 13.80
N ALA A 142 -2.38 14.11 12.51
CA ALA A 142 -1.58 14.67 11.41
C ALA A 142 -2.52 15.19 10.33
N ILE A 143 -2.09 16.24 9.63
CA ILE A 143 -2.84 16.84 8.54
C ILE A 143 -2.20 16.43 7.21
N PHE A 144 -3.02 16.00 6.27
CA PHE A 144 -2.59 15.74 4.91
C PHE A 144 -2.64 17.05 4.12
N GLU A 145 -1.48 17.56 3.73
CA GLU A 145 -1.40 18.88 3.08
C GLU A 145 -1.69 18.82 1.58
N ALA A 146 -1.12 17.84 0.88
CA ALA A 146 -1.27 17.70 -0.56
C ALA A 146 -0.92 16.30 -1.06
N SER A 147 -1.36 15.97 -2.27
CA SER A 147 -0.92 14.79 -3.01
C SER A 147 -0.71 15.13 -4.47
N TYR A 148 0.15 14.38 -5.13
CA TYR A 148 0.36 14.45 -6.56
C TYR A 148 0.57 13.06 -7.14
N SER A 149 -0.13 12.75 -8.21
CA SER A 149 -0.06 11.45 -8.88
C SER A 149 0.72 11.55 -10.19
N TYR A 150 1.50 10.52 -10.48
CA TYR A 150 2.16 10.34 -11.77
C TYR A 150 1.84 8.94 -12.30
N VAL A 151 1.18 8.87 -13.43
CA VAL A 151 0.66 7.62 -14.02
C VAL A 151 1.19 7.44 -15.43
N THR A 152 1.73 6.25 -15.70
CA THR A 152 2.09 5.80 -17.05
C THR A 152 1.74 4.32 -17.21
N ASP A 153 1.52 3.87 -18.44
CA ASP A 153 1.45 2.45 -18.75
C ASP A 153 2.88 1.89 -18.86
N THR A 154 3.46 1.55 -17.71
CA THR A 154 4.82 1.00 -17.61
C THR A 154 4.74 -0.47 -17.18
N PRO A 155 4.93 -1.44 -18.09
CA PRO A 155 4.78 -2.86 -17.78
C PRO A 155 6.02 -3.41 -17.05
N ASP A 156 6.24 -2.94 -15.83
CA ASP A 156 7.36 -3.32 -14.97
C ASP A 156 7.08 -4.59 -14.16
N PHE A 157 5.83 -4.78 -13.76
CA PHE A 157 5.41 -5.86 -12.89
C PHE A 157 3.96 -6.26 -13.20
N TRP A 158 3.68 -7.58 -13.37
CA TRP A 158 2.33 -8.05 -13.69
C TRP A 158 2.15 -9.52 -13.33
N ARG A 159 0.92 -9.93 -13.10
CA ARG A 159 0.53 -11.33 -12.91
C ARG A 159 -0.71 -11.65 -13.73
N ARG A 160 -0.59 -12.60 -14.67
CA ARG A 160 -1.75 -13.09 -15.42
C ARG A 160 -2.60 -14.05 -14.57
N PRO A 161 -3.90 -14.22 -14.90
CA PRO A 161 -4.72 -15.25 -14.30
C PRO A 161 -4.02 -16.62 -14.36
N TYR A 162 -4.20 -17.42 -13.32
CA TYR A 162 -3.59 -18.76 -13.16
C TYR A 162 -2.06 -18.79 -13.01
N ALA A 163 -1.39 -17.68 -13.02
CA ALA A 163 0.03 -17.62 -12.66
C ALA A 163 0.19 -17.59 -11.14
N HIS A 164 1.01 -18.50 -10.59
CA HIS A 164 1.30 -18.51 -9.15
C HIS A 164 2.16 -17.32 -8.72
N TYR A 165 3.04 -16.87 -9.58
CA TYR A 165 4.00 -15.81 -9.27
C TYR A 165 3.91 -14.68 -10.29
N PRO A 166 4.17 -13.44 -9.88
CA PRO A 166 4.27 -12.33 -10.80
C PRO A 166 5.48 -12.47 -11.72
N SER A 167 5.38 -11.82 -12.88
CA SER A 167 6.47 -11.56 -13.81
C SER A 167 6.93 -10.12 -13.65
N HIS A 168 8.17 -9.84 -14.01
CA HIS A 168 8.72 -8.48 -13.96
C HIS A 168 9.65 -8.18 -15.14
N GLY A 169 9.79 -6.91 -15.46
CA GLY A 169 10.59 -6.40 -16.58
C GLY A 169 12.10 -6.31 -16.30
N GLN A 170 12.62 -7.10 -15.34
CA GLN A 170 14.03 -7.09 -14.95
C GLN A 170 14.49 -5.68 -14.54
N ARG A 171 15.57 -5.16 -15.12
CA ARG A 171 16.04 -3.80 -14.78
C ARG A 171 15.05 -2.70 -15.12
N PHE A 172 14.06 -2.97 -15.96
CA PHE A 172 12.99 -2.02 -16.29
C PHE A 172 12.14 -1.64 -15.08
N THR A 173 12.08 -2.50 -14.05
CA THR A 173 11.43 -2.21 -12.77
C THR A 173 12.10 -1.07 -12.01
N GLY A 174 13.38 -0.83 -12.24
CA GLY A 174 14.10 0.31 -11.68
C GLY A 174 14.15 1.49 -12.65
N GLU A 175 14.64 1.21 -13.86
CA GLU A 175 14.82 2.18 -14.95
C GLU A 175 13.98 1.75 -16.17
N PRO A 176 12.90 2.45 -16.56
CA PRO A 176 12.48 3.77 -16.02
C PRO A 176 11.48 3.69 -14.86
N ALA A 177 10.87 2.51 -14.54
CA ALA A 177 9.66 2.46 -13.73
C ALA A 177 9.80 3.18 -12.38
N TYR A 178 10.54 2.62 -11.43
CA TYR A 178 10.64 3.18 -10.08
C TYR A 178 11.18 4.62 -10.08
N PHE A 179 12.34 4.84 -10.69
CA PHE A 179 13.03 6.13 -10.62
C PHE A 179 12.25 7.24 -11.32
N GLN A 180 11.70 6.97 -12.50
CA GLN A 180 10.91 7.96 -13.21
C GLN A 180 9.66 8.35 -12.41
N HIS A 181 8.92 7.36 -11.86
CA HIS A 181 7.70 7.65 -11.11
C HIS A 181 7.98 8.43 -9.83
N VAL A 182 8.94 7.97 -9.02
CA VAL A 182 9.29 8.65 -7.76
C VAL A 182 9.79 10.07 -8.04
N THR A 183 10.70 10.24 -8.98
CA THR A 183 11.27 11.55 -9.30
C THR A 183 10.21 12.51 -9.87
N SER A 184 9.41 12.05 -10.84
CA SER A 184 8.39 12.90 -11.47
C SER A 184 7.31 13.33 -10.51
N ALA A 185 6.78 12.40 -9.71
CA ALA A 185 5.76 12.71 -8.72
C ALA A 185 6.29 13.65 -7.62
N SER A 186 7.49 13.39 -7.11
CA SER A 186 8.11 14.22 -6.07
C SER A 186 8.42 15.64 -6.55
N GLN A 187 8.99 15.78 -7.75
CA GLN A 187 9.27 17.09 -8.34
C GLN A 187 7.99 17.89 -8.58
N ALA A 188 6.96 17.25 -9.11
CA ALA A 188 5.68 17.87 -9.35
C ALA A 188 5.00 18.31 -8.04
N LEU A 189 5.01 17.46 -7.01
CA LEU A 189 4.48 17.80 -5.69
C LEU A 189 5.23 18.99 -5.07
N MET A 190 6.56 18.98 -5.10
CA MET A 190 7.37 20.09 -4.58
C MET A 190 7.10 21.39 -5.33
N SER A 191 6.97 21.32 -6.65
CA SER A 191 6.63 22.48 -7.49
C SER A 191 5.25 23.04 -7.16
N GLU A 192 4.25 22.18 -7.00
CA GLU A 192 2.88 22.59 -6.64
C GLU A 192 2.83 23.29 -5.27
N LEU A 193 3.59 22.79 -4.31
CA LEU A 193 3.68 23.35 -2.97
C LEU A 193 4.61 24.57 -2.87
N GLY A 194 5.37 24.89 -3.91
CA GLY A 194 6.43 25.90 -3.85
C GLY A 194 7.54 25.55 -2.84
N ARG A 195 7.82 24.24 -2.66
CA ARG A 195 8.80 23.70 -1.70
C ARG A 195 9.97 23.04 -2.41
N THR A 196 11.01 22.81 -1.65
CA THR A 196 12.22 22.06 -2.04
C THR A 196 12.39 20.84 -1.12
N ALA A 197 13.26 19.92 -1.47
CA ALA A 197 13.56 18.76 -0.62
C ALA A 197 14.02 19.12 0.80
N LYS A 198 14.57 20.33 1.01
CA LYS A 198 15.02 20.81 2.33
C LYS A 198 13.88 21.20 3.26
N ASP A 199 12.70 21.37 2.74
CA ASP A 199 11.51 21.77 3.49
C ASP A 199 10.76 20.57 4.11
N PHE A 200 11.30 19.36 3.93
CA PHE A 200 10.78 18.13 4.48
C PHE A 200 11.75 17.51 5.49
N ASP A 201 11.27 17.21 6.70
CA ASP A 201 12.08 16.57 7.73
C ASP A 201 12.31 15.08 7.46
N TYR A 202 11.34 14.41 6.84
CA TYR A 202 11.37 12.98 6.56
C TYR A 202 10.83 12.66 5.18
N VAL A 203 11.41 11.64 4.56
CA VAL A 203 10.91 11.05 3.31
C VAL A 203 10.76 9.55 3.50
N VAL A 204 9.60 9.01 3.17
CA VAL A 204 9.31 7.58 3.18
C VAL A 204 8.97 7.15 1.76
N LEU A 205 9.81 6.31 1.18
CA LEU A 205 9.66 5.81 -0.19
C LEU A 205 9.36 4.31 -0.19
N HIS A 206 8.75 3.83 -1.26
CA HIS A 206 8.69 2.39 -1.53
C HIS A 206 10.10 1.79 -1.56
N GLN A 207 10.30 0.68 -0.85
CA GLN A 207 11.61 0.08 -0.61
C GLN A 207 11.72 -1.35 -1.15
N PRO A 208 11.84 -1.56 -2.46
CA PRO A 208 12.12 -2.89 -3.00
C PRO A 208 13.45 -3.46 -2.45
N ASN A 209 14.41 -2.60 -2.21
CA ASN A 209 15.66 -2.82 -1.49
C ASN A 209 16.28 -1.45 -1.16
N LYS A 210 17.33 -1.44 -0.32
CA LYS A 210 18.00 -0.21 0.13
C LYS A 210 18.47 0.71 -1.01
N LYS A 211 18.96 0.15 -2.13
CA LYS A 211 19.55 0.94 -3.22
C LYS A 211 18.53 1.80 -3.99
N PHE A 212 17.25 1.40 -4.02
CA PHE A 212 16.23 2.10 -4.77
C PHE A 212 15.92 3.48 -4.16
N PRO A 213 15.51 3.58 -2.87
CA PRO A 213 15.25 4.89 -2.27
C PRO A 213 16.50 5.76 -2.12
N GLU A 214 17.70 5.17 -1.96
CA GLU A 214 18.95 5.95 -1.87
C GLU A 214 19.37 6.59 -3.21
N ARG A 215 18.87 6.08 -4.34
CA ARG A 215 19.18 6.60 -5.68
C ARG A 215 18.08 7.49 -6.26
N ALA A 216 16.89 7.44 -5.71
CA ALA A 216 15.78 8.31 -6.11
C ALA A 216 15.93 9.71 -5.52
#